data_99a5755b8d479830672e6c0ed77921a9
#
_entry.id   99a5755b8d479830672e6c0ed77921a9
#
_cell.length_a   1.000
_cell.length_b   1.000
_cell.length_c   1.000
_cell.angle_alpha   90.00
_cell.angle_beta   90.00
_cell.angle_gamma   90.00
#
_symmetry.space_group_name_H-M   'P 1'
#
loop_
_entity.id
_entity.type
_entity.pdbx_description
1 polymer ?
#
loop_
_entity_poly.entity_id
_entity_poly.type
_entity_poly.pdbx_seq_one_letter_code
_entity_poly.pdbx_strand_id
1 'polypeptide(L)'
;MNAPMSILPPRPFSTADLFHLVDMGLIDREARFELIDGAIVPMSPKGRQHEIMRERLAIWLKAPWAQAFNVLQEHTLALGEGLVIEPDFIVYEAGRRIADAPLTGADLRLVIEVADRSLAFDLGAKAALYAAHGVHEYWVIDAVRIEAHSHRMASAQGWDDLRKAVAGEDVAALV
;
A
#
# COMPACT_ATOMS: atom_id res chain seq x y z
N MET A 1 -34.61 15.05 36.84
CA MET A 1 -34.69 14.71 35.41
C MET A 1 -33.27 14.49 34.90
N ASN A 2 -32.89 13.24 34.66
CA ASN A 2 -31.57 12.98 34.04
C ASN A 2 -31.64 13.30 32.56
N ALA A 3 -30.79 14.21 32.11
CA ALA A 3 -30.61 14.45 30.68
C ALA A 3 -30.20 13.11 29.99
N PRO A 4 -30.73 12.80 28.81
CA PRO A 4 -30.32 11.60 28.09
C PRO A 4 -28.81 11.70 27.82
N MET A 5 -28.06 10.67 28.19
CA MET A 5 -26.65 10.55 27.87
C MET A 5 -26.50 10.54 26.35
N SER A 6 -26.01 11.62 25.77
CA SER A 6 -25.73 11.70 24.35
C SER A 6 -24.52 10.80 24.08
N ILE A 7 -24.75 9.65 23.44
CA ILE A 7 -23.66 8.81 22.91
C ILE A 7 -23.13 9.55 21.67
N LEU A 8 -21.99 10.19 21.80
CA LEU A 8 -21.28 10.71 20.64
C LEU A 8 -20.91 9.52 19.74
N PRO A 9 -21.05 9.65 18.43
CA PRO A 9 -20.57 8.61 17.53
C PRO A 9 -19.07 8.41 17.75
N PRO A 10 -18.56 7.16 17.66
CA PRO A 10 -17.14 6.92 17.76
C PRO A 10 -16.40 7.72 16.69
N ARG A 11 -15.38 8.50 17.08
CA ARG A 11 -14.53 9.17 16.11
C ARG A 11 -13.58 8.17 15.45
N PRO A 12 -13.22 8.37 14.17
CA PRO A 12 -12.15 7.60 13.54
C PRO A 12 -10.82 7.77 14.30
N PHE A 13 -9.97 6.77 14.29
CA PHE A 13 -8.62 6.87 14.84
C PHE A 13 -7.78 7.79 13.96
N SER A 14 -7.04 8.67 14.60
CA SER A 14 -5.96 9.40 13.94
C SER A 14 -4.72 8.52 13.79
N THR A 15 -3.81 8.91 12.90
CA THR A 15 -2.49 8.29 12.80
C THR A 15 -1.73 8.38 14.12
N ALA A 16 -1.84 9.51 14.85
CA ALA A 16 -1.24 9.69 16.16
C ALA A 16 -1.86 8.77 17.23
N ASP A 17 -3.19 8.59 17.22
CA ASP A 17 -3.85 7.64 18.14
C ASP A 17 -3.31 6.23 17.93
N LEU A 18 -3.14 5.78 16.67
CA LEU A 18 -2.61 4.47 16.35
C LEU A 18 -1.22 4.26 16.96
N PHE A 19 -0.29 5.15 16.66
CA PHE A 19 1.07 5.04 17.19
C PHE A 19 1.10 5.10 18.72
N HIS A 20 0.25 5.93 19.33
CA HIS A 20 0.11 5.97 20.78
C HIS A 20 -0.38 4.64 21.37
N LEU A 21 -1.37 3.99 20.75
CA LEU A 21 -1.86 2.67 21.18
C LEU A 21 -0.78 1.58 21.08
N VAL A 22 0.04 1.63 20.03
CA VAL A 22 1.19 0.74 19.84
C VAL A 22 2.26 1.00 20.91
N ASP A 23 2.60 2.26 21.16
CA ASP A 23 3.62 2.64 22.17
C ASP A 23 3.20 2.30 23.59
N MET A 24 1.91 2.36 23.89
CA MET A 24 1.36 1.90 25.18
C MET A 24 1.28 0.38 25.31
N GLY A 25 1.56 -0.37 24.24
CA GLY A 25 1.42 -1.83 24.20
C GLY A 25 -0.02 -2.33 24.21
N LEU A 26 -1.00 -1.46 23.89
CA LEU A 26 -2.41 -1.84 23.74
C LEU A 26 -2.67 -2.51 22.40
N ILE A 27 -1.82 -2.22 21.40
CA ILE A 27 -1.73 -2.93 20.14
C ILE A 27 -0.32 -3.51 20.05
N ASP A 28 -0.22 -4.79 19.74
CA ASP A 28 1.07 -5.46 19.55
C ASP A 28 1.77 -4.86 18.32
N ARG A 29 3.07 -4.53 18.46
CA ARG A 29 3.90 -4.02 17.36
C ARG A 29 4.02 -5.00 16.20
N GLU A 30 3.93 -6.31 16.48
CA GLU A 30 3.97 -7.38 15.50
C GLU A 30 2.58 -7.70 14.91
N ALA A 31 1.52 -7.06 15.42
CA ALA A 31 0.18 -7.26 14.89
C ALA A 31 0.08 -6.66 13.49
N ARG A 32 -0.43 -7.46 12.56
CA ARG A 32 -0.58 -7.06 11.15
C ARG A 32 -1.95 -6.43 10.95
N PHE A 33 -1.94 -5.13 10.76
CA PHE A 33 -3.14 -4.32 10.48
C PHE A 33 -2.75 -3.07 9.69
N GLU A 34 -3.73 -2.45 9.07
CA GLU A 34 -3.64 -1.14 8.44
C GLU A 34 -4.64 -0.20 9.12
N LEU A 35 -4.38 1.09 9.05
CA LEU A 35 -5.36 2.13 9.42
C LEU A 35 -5.86 2.75 8.12
N ILE A 36 -7.14 2.59 7.83
CA ILE A 36 -7.75 3.11 6.59
C ILE A 36 -8.99 3.91 6.96
N ASP A 37 -8.99 5.18 6.59
CA ASP A 37 -10.06 6.13 6.96
C ASP A 37 -10.33 6.15 8.47
N GLY A 38 -9.27 5.97 9.27
CA GLY A 38 -9.34 5.90 10.73
C GLY A 38 -9.96 4.61 11.30
N ALA A 39 -10.16 3.59 10.48
CA ALA A 39 -10.57 2.26 10.90
C ALA A 39 -9.36 1.31 10.92
N ILE A 40 -9.20 0.54 12.01
CA ILE A 40 -8.18 -0.51 12.08
C ILE A 40 -8.67 -1.72 11.30
N VAL A 41 -7.95 -2.06 10.22
CA VAL A 41 -8.27 -3.16 9.31
C VAL A 41 -7.24 -4.27 9.49
N PRO A 42 -7.61 -5.44 10.02
CA PRO A 42 -6.69 -6.57 10.14
C PRO A 42 -6.23 -7.06 8.77
N MET A 43 -4.93 -7.30 8.61
CA MET A 43 -4.41 -7.91 7.40
C MET A 43 -4.60 -9.42 7.41
N SER A 44 -4.99 -9.99 6.27
CA SER A 44 -5.07 -11.44 6.13
C SER A 44 -3.68 -12.08 6.15
N PRO A 45 -3.54 -13.31 6.68
CA PRO A 45 -2.30 -14.07 6.57
C PRO A 45 -1.92 -14.26 5.09
N LYS A 46 -0.64 -14.08 4.77
CA LYS A 46 -0.12 -14.26 3.42
C LYS A 46 -0.18 -15.73 3.02
N GLY A 47 -0.81 -16.00 1.87
CA GLY A 47 -0.89 -17.32 1.30
C GLY A 47 0.41 -17.72 0.57
N ARG A 48 0.55 -19.03 0.25
CA ARG A 48 1.73 -19.53 -0.44
C ARG A 48 1.96 -18.88 -1.81
N GLN A 49 0.89 -18.63 -2.57
CA GLN A 49 1.01 -18.00 -3.90
C GLN A 49 1.48 -16.54 -3.79
N HIS A 50 1.00 -15.82 -2.79
CA HIS A 50 1.49 -14.49 -2.45
C HIS A 50 3.01 -14.51 -2.20
N GLU A 51 3.50 -15.39 -1.33
CA GLU A 51 4.92 -15.45 -1.00
C GLU A 51 5.80 -15.82 -2.21
N ILE A 52 5.38 -16.78 -3.05
CA ILE A 52 6.09 -17.14 -4.27
C ILE A 52 6.17 -15.94 -5.22
N MET A 53 5.07 -15.21 -5.41
CA MET A 53 5.04 -14.05 -6.29
C MET A 53 5.89 -12.91 -5.74
N ARG A 54 5.81 -12.66 -4.44
CA ARG A 54 6.62 -11.66 -3.75
C ARG A 54 8.12 -11.93 -3.90
N GLU A 55 8.56 -13.19 -3.74
CA GLU A 55 9.95 -13.59 -3.97
C GLU A 55 10.41 -13.29 -5.41
N ARG A 56 9.60 -13.65 -6.41
CA ARG A 56 9.91 -13.38 -7.83
C ARG A 56 10.03 -11.88 -8.10
N LEU A 57 9.11 -11.08 -7.59
CA LEU A 57 9.16 -9.62 -7.71
C LEU A 57 10.38 -9.04 -7.00
N ALA A 58 10.73 -9.53 -5.81
CA ALA A 58 11.91 -9.08 -5.09
C ALA A 58 13.21 -9.35 -5.87
N ILE A 59 13.30 -10.46 -6.61
CA ILE A 59 14.43 -10.77 -7.50
C ILE A 59 14.43 -9.81 -8.69
N TRP A 60 13.29 -9.62 -9.34
CA TRP A 60 13.15 -8.76 -10.51
C TRP A 60 13.46 -7.29 -10.18
N LEU A 61 12.99 -6.78 -9.04
CA LEU A 61 13.25 -5.42 -8.57
C LEU A 61 14.71 -5.17 -8.16
N LYS A 62 15.55 -6.19 -8.07
CA LYS A 62 17.01 -6.08 -7.87
C LYS A 62 17.81 -6.05 -9.18
N ALA A 63 17.17 -6.12 -10.33
CA ALA A 63 17.83 -6.09 -11.62
C ALA A 63 18.57 -4.75 -11.86
N PRO A 64 19.58 -4.71 -12.75
CA PRO A 64 20.39 -3.51 -12.98
C PRO A 64 19.61 -2.25 -13.36
N TRP A 65 18.46 -2.38 -14.01
CA TRP A 65 17.60 -1.24 -14.36
C TRP A 65 17.04 -0.51 -13.13
N ALA A 66 16.93 -1.20 -12.00
CA ALA A 66 16.42 -0.64 -10.76
C ALA A 66 17.46 0.15 -9.95
N GLN A 67 18.72 0.28 -10.41
CA GLN A 67 19.79 0.95 -9.65
C GLN A 67 19.55 2.44 -9.40
N ALA A 68 18.71 3.09 -10.20
CA ALA A 68 18.29 4.47 -9.98
C ALA A 68 17.27 4.63 -8.83
N PHE A 69 16.80 3.52 -8.26
CA PHE A 69 15.72 3.49 -7.29
C PHE A 69 16.10 2.70 -6.04
N ASN A 70 15.49 3.08 -4.93
CA ASN A 70 15.43 2.27 -3.72
C ASN A 70 14.14 1.46 -3.74
N VAL A 71 14.23 0.23 -3.25
CA VAL A 71 13.08 -0.66 -3.09
C VAL A 71 12.99 -1.10 -1.63
N LEU A 72 11.84 -0.88 -0.99
CA LEU A 72 11.56 -1.41 0.33
C LEU A 72 10.38 -2.38 0.24
N GLN A 73 10.41 -3.38 1.10
CA GLN A 73 9.35 -4.36 1.26
C GLN A 73 8.68 -4.15 2.61
N GLU A 74 7.35 -4.30 2.64
CA GLU A 74 6.56 -4.26 3.89
C GLU A 74 6.89 -3.02 4.73
N HIS A 75 7.04 -1.89 4.07
CA HIS A 75 7.37 -0.64 4.74
C HIS A 75 6.10 0.09 5.16
N THR A 76 6.00 0.38 6.46
CA THR A 76 4.87 1.16 6.99
C THR A 76 4.89 2.58 6.43
N LEU A 77 3.81 2.97 5.77
CA LEU A 77 3.60 4.30 5.19
C LEU A 77 2.45 5.01 5.93
N ALA A 78 2.75 6.16 6.51
CA ALA A 78 1.73 7.10 7.00
C ALA A 78 1.48 8.14 5.89
N LEU A 79 0.48 7.92 5.05
CA LEU A 79 0.21 8.77 3.88
C LEU A 79 -0.69 9.96 4.19
N GLY A 80 -1.38 9.94 5.33
CA GLY A 80 -2.26 11.02 5.75
C GLY A 80 -2.87 10.76 7.12
N GLU A 81 -3.74 11.66 7.53
CA GLU A 81 -4.46 11.51 8.79
C GLU A 81 -5.42 10.32 8.71
N GLY A 82 -5.31 9.40 9.65
CA GLY A 82 -6.11 8.17 9.66
C GLY A 82 -5.75 7.16 8.55
N LEU A 83 -4.57 7.31 7.89
CA LEU A 83 -4.11 6.40 6.85
C LEU A 83 -2.67 5.92 7.12
N VAL A 84 -2.55 4.67 7.55
CA VAL A 84 -1.29 3.96 7.73
C VAL A 84 -1.42 2.60 7.08
N ILE A 85 -0.59 2.32 6.07
CA ILE A 85 -0.64 1.12 5.23
C ILE A 85 0.73 0.48 5.09
N GLU A 86 0.76 -0.82 4.74
CA GLU A 86 1.98 -1.60 4.59
C GLU A 86 1.95 -2.35 3.25
N PRO A 87 2.32 -1.69 2.13
CA PRO A 87 2.38 -2.33 0.82
C PRO A 87 3.49 -3.38 0.75
N ASP A 88 3.33 -4.39 -0.11
CA ASP A 88 4.35 -5.42 -0.31
C ASP A 88 5.67 -4.84 -0.85
N PHE A 89 5.60 -3.85 -1.75
CA PHE A 89 6.78 -3.13 -2.24
C PHE A 89 6.47 -1.66 -2.47
N ILE A 90 7.47 -0.83 -2.17
CA ILE A 90 7.53 0.56 -2.61
C ILE A 90 8.84 0.82 -3.34
N VAL A 91 8.76 1.66 -4.37
CA VAL A 91 9.91 2.10 -5.17
C VAL A 91 9.96 3.62 -5.17
N TYR A 92 11.12 4.18 -4.85
CA TYR A 92 11.35 5.63 -4.81
C TYR A 92 12.78 5.95 -5.25
N GLU A 93 13.06 7.19 -5.59
CA GLU A 93 14.36 7.58 -6.13
C GLU A 93 15.51 7.34 -5.15
N ALA A 94 16.64 6.81 -5.64
CA ALA A 94 17.80 6.49 -4.82
C ALA A 94 18.38 7.70 -4.07
N GLY A 95 18.23 8.92 -4.60
CA GLY A 95 18.64 10.16 -3.96
C GLY A 95 17.77 10.61 -2.79
N ARG A 96 16.55 10.06 -2.65
CA ARG A 96 15.64 10.36 -1.55
C ARG A 96 15.94 9.47 -0.34
N ARG A 97 16.24 10.06 0.81
CA ARG A 97 16.59 9.32 2.03
C ARG A 97 15.47 9.39 3.05
N ILE A 98 14.99 8.24 3.50
CA ILE A 98 13.97 8.15 4.58
C ILE A 98 14.49 8.70 5.92
N ALA A 99 15.82 8.73 6.12
CA ALA A 99 16.42 9.31 7.31
C ALA A 99 16.21 10.84 7.41
N ASP A 100 15.99 11.52 6.29
CA ASP A 100 15.83 12.98 6.26
C ASP A 100 14.37 13.39 6.56
N ALA A 101 13.40 12.62 6.07
CA ALA A 101 11.97 12.78 6.38
C ALA A 101 11.20 11.50 5.98
N PRO A 102 10.01 11.25 6.56
CA PRO A 102 9.13 10.17 6.11
C PRO A 102 8.80 10.30 4.62
N LEU A 103 8.53 9.17 3.96
CA LEU A 103 8.05 9.15 2.58
C LEU A 103 6.60 9.61 2.52
N THR A 104 6.29 10.40 1.51
CA THR A 104 4.92 10.78 1.11
C THR A 104 4.51 10.02 -0.14
N GLY A 105 3.22 10.00 -0.49
CA GLY A 105 2.78 9.36 -1.73
C GLY A 105 3.46 9.92 -2.98
N ALA A 106 3.74 11.23 -3.01
CA ALA A 106 4.44 11.88 -4.13
C ALA A 106 5.92 11.47 -4.27
N ASP A 107 6.54 10.94 -3.22
CA ASP A 107 7.90 10.37 -3.31
C ASP A 107 7.90 8.99 -3.98
N LEU A 108 6.74 8.29 -4.02
CA LEU A 108 6.64 6.92 -4.50
C LEU A 108 6.46 6.87 -6.02
N ARG A 109 7.47 6.32 -6.70
CA ARG A 109 7.43 6.07 -8.14
C ARG A 109 6.54 4.89 -8.49
N LEU A 110 6.55 3.87 -7.65
CA LEU A 110 5.73 2.68 -7.81
C LEU A 110 5.39 2.09 -6.45
N VAL A 111 4.14 1.69 -6.29
CA VAL A 111 3.67 0.83 -5.20
C VAL A 111 3.17 -0.48 -5.82
N ILE A 112 3.53 -1.61 -5.23
CA ILE A 112 3.07 -2.93 -5.67
C ILE A 112 2.41 -3.65 -4.52
N GLU A 113 1.19 -4.14 -4.76
CA GLU A 113 0.48 -5.08 -3.91
C GLU A 113 0.37 -6.45 -4.59
N VAL A 114 0.62 -7.51 -3.85
CA VAL A 114 0.48 -8.89 -4.32
C VAL A 114 -0.81 -9.46 -3.77
N ALA A 115 -1.80 -9.61 -4.62
CA ALA A 115 -3.13 -10.07 -4.24
C ALA A 115 -3.24 -11.61 -4.35
N ASP A 116 -3.67 -12.26 -3.28
CA ASP A 116 -4.13 -13.66 -3.26
C ASP A 116 -5.65 -13.69 -3.01
N ARG A 117 -6.12 -13.05 -1.94
CA ARG A 117 -7.54 -12.97 -1.53
C ARG A 117 -8.06 -11.55 -1.49
N SER A 118 -7.19 -10.57 -1.58
CA SER A 118 -7.47 -9.14 -1.47
C SER A 118 -7.74 -8.45 -2.80
N LEU A 119 -7.69 -9.16 -3.94
CA LEU A 119 -7.69 -8.59 -5.30
C LEU A 119 -8.74 -7.49 -5.50
N ALA A 120 -9.99 -7.72 -5.09
CA ALA A 120 -11.05 -6.74 -5.27
C ALA A 120 -10.82 -5.46 -4.42
N PHE A 121 -10.25 -5.61 -3.23
CA PHE A 121 -9.92 -4.50 -2.35
C PHE A 121 -8.71 -3.70 -2.89
N ASP A 122 -7.68 -4.41 -3.35
CA ASP A 122 -6.47 -3.79 -3.90
C ASP A 122 -6.75 -3.06 -5.22
N LEU A 123 -7.57 -3.65 -6.11
CA LEU A 123 -8.02 -3.01 -7.36
C LEU A 123 -9.02 -1.86 -7.15
N GLY A 124 -9.70 -1.82 -6.02
CA GLY A 124 -10.74 -0.85 -5.71
C GLY A 124 -10.29 0.21 -4.69
N ALA A 125 -10.56 -0.05 -3.41
CA ALA A 125 -10.35 0.94 -2.35
C ALA A 125 -8.88 1.36 -2.21
N LYS A 126 -7.92 0.42 -2.22
CA LYS A 126 -6.49 0.75 -2.15
C LYS A 126 -6.02 1.52 -3.37
N ALA A 127 -6.46 1.15 -4.58
CA ALA A 127 -6.11 1.89 -5.79
C ALA A 127 -6.55 3.36 -5.69
N ALA A 128 -7.77 3.62 -5.22
CA ALA A 128 -8.27 4.98 -5.02
C ALA A 128 -7.47 5.75 -3.95
N LEU A 129 -7.09 5.09 -2.85
CA LEU A 129 -6.27 5.68 -1.80
C LEU A 129 -4.89 6.10 -2.34
N TYR A 130 -4.20 5.23 -3.08
CA TYR A 130 -2.89 5.56 -3.64
C TYR A 130 -2.96 6.72 -4.65
N ALA A 131 -3.99 6.76 -5.50
CA ALA A 131 -4.21 7.88 -6.42
C ALA A 131 -4.41 9.20 -5.66
N ALA A 132 -5.28 9.21 -4.65
CA ALA A 132 -5.59 10.40 -3.86
C ALA A 132 -4.38 10.97 -3.11
N HIS A 133 -3.37 10.15 -2.81
CA HIS A 133 -2.15 10.55 -2.11
C HIS A 133 -0.96 10.82 -3.05
N GLY A 134 -1.19 10.84 -4.37
CA GLY A 134 -0.20 11.28 -5.35
C GLY A 134 0.87 10.25 -5.68
N VAL A 135 0.61 8.96 -5.46
CA VAL A 135 1.48 7.87 -5.93
C VAL A 135 1.54 7.91 -7.46
N HIS A 136 2.72 7.78 -8.05
CA HIS A 136 2.90 7.94 -9.49
C HIS A 136 2.37 6.75 -10.29
N GLU A 137 2.62 5.53 -9.79
CA GLU A 137 2.17 4.29 -10.41
C GLU A 137 1.83 3.26 -9.34
N TYR A 138 0.79 2.48 -9.58
CA TYR A 138 0.32 1.45 -8.66
C TYR A 138 0.07 0.14 -9.40
N TRP A 139 0.66 -0.95 -8.94
CA TRP A 139 0.46 -2.27 -9.51
C TRP A 139 -0.23 -3.20 -8.51
N VAL A 140 -1.19 -3.96 -9.02
CA VAL A 140 -1.77 -5.10 -8.32
C VAL A 140 -1.40 -6.36 -9.08
N ILE A 141 -0.71 -7.27 -8.42
CA ILE A 141 -0.30 -8.55 -9.00
C ILE A 141 -1.22 -9.65 -8.47
N ASP A 142 -2.10 -10.16 -9.32
CA ASP A 142 -2.91 -11.34 -9.00
C ASP A 142 -1.98 -12.58 -8.96
N ALA A 143 -1.65 -13.05 -7.76
CA ALA A 143 -0.75 -14.17 -7.54
C ALA A 143 -1.35 -15.51 -7.96
N VAL A 144 -2.67 -15.59 -8.09
CA VAL A 144 -3.39 -16.81 -8.47
C VAL A 144 -3.47 -16.96 -9.99
N ARG A 145 -3.83 -15.86 -10.70
CA ARG A 145 -3.94 -15.85 -12.16
C ARG A 145 -2.64 -15.51 -12.86
N ILE A 146 -1.64 -15.01 -12.12
CA ILE A 146 -0.37 -14.49 -12.66
C ILE A 146 -0.65 -13.37 -13.67
N GLU A 147 -1.38 -12.37 -13.20
CA GLU A 147 -1.77 -11.19 -13.96
C GLU A 147 -1.27 -9.94 -13.23
N ALA A 148 -0.80 -8.94 -13.99
CA ALA A 148 -0.43 -7.64 -13.48
C ALA A 148 -1.43 -6.59 -13.95
N HIS A 149 -1.95 -5.81 -13.01
CA HIS A 149 -2.81 -4.67 -13.28
C HIS A 149 -2.04 -3.40 -12.92
N SER A 150 -1.73 -2.56 -13.88
CA SER A 150 -1.06 -1.28 -13.65
C SER A 150 -2.04 -0.12 -13.72
N HIS A 151 -1.84 0.83 -12.81
CA HIS A 151 -2.63 2.04 -12.65
C HIS A 151 -1.67 3.21 -12.73
N ARG A 152 -1.88 4.10 -13.68
CA ARG A 152 -1.01 5.25 -13.98
C ARG A 152 -1.84 6.51 -14.14
N MET A 153 -1.15 7.67 -14.14
CA MET A 153 -1.77 8.98 -14.32
C MET A 153 -2.87 9.22 -13.27
N ALA A 154 -2.44 9.28 -12.00
CA ALA A 154 -3.34 9.60 -10.90
C ALA A 154 -4.03 10.94 -11.10
N SER A 155 -5.33 10.99 -10.89
CA SER A 155 -6.18 12.18 -10.96
C SER A 155 -7.13 12.26 -9.76
N ALA A 156 -7.88 13.33 -9.65
CA ALA A 156 -8.88 13.47 -8.59
C ALA A 156 -10.03 12.44 -8.70
N GLN A 157 -10.18 11.80 -9.86
CA GLN A 157 -11.18 10.77 -10.13
C GLN A 157 -10.61 9.35 -10.01
N GLY A 158 -9.33 9.20 -9.71
CA GLY A 158 -8.62 7.93 -9.63
C GLY A 158 -7.48 7.83 -10.63
N TRP A 159 -7.44 6.76 -11.42
CA TRP A 159 -6.39 6.49 -12.40
C TRP A 159 -6.94 6.58 -13.81
N ASP A 160 -6.26 7.33 -14.69
CA ASP A 160 -6.71 7.58 -16.07
C ASP A 160 -6.14 6.56 -17.07
N ASP A 161 -5.03 5.86 -16.75
CA ASP A 161 -4.44 4.79 -17.59
C ASP A 161 -4.40 3.48 -16.79
N LEU A 162 -5.24 2.55 -17.20
CA LEU A 162 -5.36 1.23 -16.60
C LEU A 162 -4.95 0.18 -17.63
N ARG A 163 -3.96 -0.65 -17.30
CA ARG A 163 -3.49 -1.72 -18.19
C ARG A 163 -3.47 -3.05 -17.44
N LYS A 164 -3.56 -4.12 -18.22
CA LYS A 164 -3.47 -5.48 -17.73
C LYS A 164 -2.49 -6.26 -18.60
N ALA A 165 -1.55 -6.96 -17.98
CA ALA A 165 -0.67 -7.93 -18.61
C ALA A 165 -0.90 -9.31 -18.02
N VAL A 166 -0.81 -10.35 -18.84
CA VAL A 166 -0.94 -11.75 -18.42
C VAL A 166 0.41 -12.46 -18.51
N ALA A 167 0.52 -13.63 -17.87
CA ALA A 167 1.75 -14.42 -17.89
C ALA A 167 2.26 -14.67 -19.31
N GLY A 168 3.53 -14.35 -19.55
CA GLY A 168 4.18 -14.48 -20.86
C GLY A 168 4.20 -13.21 -21.70
N GLU A 169 3.48 -12.16 -21.31
CA GLU A 169 3.61 -10.83 -21.87
C GLU A 169 4.73 -10.06 -21.17
N ASP A 170 5.37 -9.17 -21.92
CA ASP A 170 6.47 -8.36 -21.39
C ASP A 170 5.91 -7.28 -20.45
N VAL A 171 6.15 -7.43 -19.15
CA VAL A 171 5.78 -6.41 -18.16
C VAL A 171 6.58 -5.11 -18.36
N ALA A 172 7.71 -5.17 -19.08
CA ALA A 172 8.48 -3.97 -19.44
C ALA A 172 7.67 -2.98 -20.28
N ALA A 173 6.61 -3.42 -20.97
CA ALA A 173 5.65 -2.53 -21.64
C ALA A 173 4.77 -1.73 -20.66
N LEU A 174 4.87 -2.02 -19.36
CA LEU A 174 4.13 -1.33 -18.30
C LEU A 174 4.97 -0.25 -17.61
N VAL A 175 6.26 -0.12 -17.95
CA VAL A 175 7.19 0.86 -17.36
C VAL A 175 7.38 2.05 -18.28
#